data_e876c0b995f5c0177ac5837c31da7f28
#
_entry.id   e876c0b995f5c0177ac5837c31da7f28
#
_cell.length_a   1.000
_cell.length_b   1.000
_cell.length_c   1.000
_cell.angle_alpha   90.00
_cell.angle_beta   90.00
_cell.angle_gamma   90.00
#
_symmetry.space_group_name_H-M   'P 1'
#
loop_
_entity.id
_entity.type
_entity.pdbx_description
1 polymer ?
#
loop_
_entity_poly.entity_id
_entity_poly.type
_entity_poly.pdbx_seq_one_letter_code
_entity_poly.pdbx_strand_id
1 'polypeptide(L)'
;MTKFTLVQLTDTHLSGSRPFFQFNFEMVIEAMADMAPDHIVITGDLALNGPDDSADVAFASRQFDRLGVPWSAVPGNHDLGLVPFEGGLHQPINEARHAAYLGVMGADRFVKDIGDWRLIGINSQLLGSGLPAEASQHAWLAETIATDRPTALFLHYPVYLDDPSDTARSHAVVLPDARTALLALIDAHPNVRLVASGHLHEERRVLRNGVVYQWAPATSFMTSEGGHGGTACVGFLVHQFDGAEFTTERHSARWMIAHDIASWGNTQPHGYYEIVKRPFPAAV
;
A
#
# COMPACT_ATOMS: atom_id res chain seq x y z
N MET A 1 4.60 -29.36 4.17
CA MET A 1 4.66 -28.02 3.56
C MET A 1 3.29 -27.41 3.72
N THR A 2 3.25 -26.23 4.31
CA THR A 2 1.98 -25.58 4.62
C THR A 2 1.60 -24.68 3.44
N LYS A 3 0.42 -24.91 2.87
CA LYS A 3 -0.14 -24.05 1.80
C LYS A 3 -1.04 -23.01 2.44
N PHE A 4 -0.97 -21.78 1.94
CA PHE A 4 -1.93 -20.74 2.30
C PHE A 4 -2.11 -19.72 1.16
N THR A 5 -3.24 -19.06 1.16
CA THR A 5 -3.61 -18.03 0.20
C THR A 5 -3.63 -16.68 0.90
N LEU A 6 -2.86 -15.72 0.38
CA LEU A 6 -2.82 -14.35 0.82
C LEU A 6 -3.40 -13.45 -0.27
N VAL A 7 -4.32 -12.57 0.09
CA VAL A 7 -4.77 -11.49 -0.80
C VAL A 7 -4.06 -10.20 -0.43
N GLN A 8 -3.50 -9.51 -1.42
CA GLN A 8 -3.01 -8.14 -1.28
C GLN A 8 -4.03 -7.17 -1.88
N LEU A 9 -4.62 -6.34 -1.02
CA LEU A 9 -5.39 -5.16 -1.41
C LEU A 9 -4.50 -3.93 -1.29
N THR A 10 -4.77 -2.89 -2.06
CA THR A 10 -4.09 -1.61 -1.94
C THR A 10 -4.96 -0.48 -2.49
N ASP A 11 -4.66 0.73 -2.06
CA ASP A 11 -5.24 1.94 -2.66
C ASP A 11 -6.78 1.85 -2.72
N THR A 12 -7.39 1.59 -1.57
CA THR A 12 -8.85 1.46 -1.43
C THR A 12 -9.54 2.81 -1.42
N HIS A 13 -8.86 3.87 -0.96
CA HIS A 13 -9.32 5.25 -0.91
C HIS A 13 -10.75 5.40 -0.37
N LEU A 14 -11.01 4.75 0.76
CA LEU A 14 -12.33 4.74 1.38
C LEU A 14 -12.61 6.02 2.15
N SER A 15 -13.85 6.49 2.08
CA SER A 15 -14.31 7.66 2.83
C SER A 15 -15.81 7.53 3.12
N GLY A 16 -16.18 7.83 4.36
CA GLY A 16 -17.59 7.84 4.76
C GLY A 16 -18.33 9.08 4.25
N SER A 17 -17.64 10.18 4.04
CA SER A 17 -18.21 11.44 3.55
C SER A 17 -18.14 11.57 2.03
N ARG A 18 -17.25 10.81 1.38
CA ARG A 18 -16.97 10.87 -0.07
C ARG A 18 -16.79 9.46 -0.63
N PRO A 19 -17.86 8.67 -0.73
CA PRO A 19 -17.81 7.22 -1.01
C PRO A 19 -17.61 6.89 -2.49
N PHE A 20 -16.70 7.59 -3.19
CA PHE A 20 -16.48 7.42 -4.63
C PHE A 20 -16.15 5.99 -5.02
N PHE A 21 -15.39 5.28 -4.19
CA PHE A 21 -14.89 3.95 -4.50
C PHE A 21 -15.52 2.83 -3.65
N GLN A 22 -16.54 3.18 -2.87
CA GLN A 22 -17.23 2.21 -1.99
C GLN A 22 -17.79 1.02 -2.76
N PHE A 23 -18.31 1.27 -3.97
CA PHE A 23 -18.86 0.18 -4.79
C PHE A 23 -17.80 -0.89 -5.12
N ASN A 24 -16.60 -0.48 -5.54
CA ASN A 24 -15.51 -1.43 -5.82
C ASN A 24 -15.15 -2.23 -4.56
N PHE A 25 -15.15 -1.58 -3.39
CA PHE A 25 -14.86 -2.26 -2.15
C PHE A 25 -15.95 -3.26 -1.74
N GLU A 26 -17.24 -2.97 -1.99
CA GLU A 26 -18.32 -3.96 -1.82
C GLU A 26 -18.10 -5.20 -2.70
N MET A 27 -17.66 -5.02 -3.93
CA MET A 27 -17.33 -6.14 -4.81
C MET A 27 -16.12 -6.94 -4.31
N VAL A 28 -15.15 -6.28 -3.69
CA VAL A 28 -14.03 -6.98 -3.02
C VAL A 28 -14.53 -7.80 -1.83
N ILE A 29 -15.45 -7.28 -1.00
CA ILE A 29 -16.02 -8.04 0.12
C ILE A 29 -16.67 -9.33 -0.39
N GLU A 30 -17.48 -9.26 -1.45
CA GLU A 30 -18.11 -10.44 -2.06
C GLU A 30 -17.04 -11.43 -2.56
N ALA A 31 -16.00 -10.93 -3.24
CA ALA A 31 -14.92 -11.79 -3.72
C ALA A 31 -14.13 -12.47 -2.58
N MET A 32 -13.93 -11.78 -1.45
CA MET A 32 -13.25 -12.38 -0.28
C MET A 32 -14.12 -13.46 0.36
N ALA A 33 -15.45 -13.28 0.41
CA ALA A 33 -16.36 -14.30 0.91
C ALA A 33 -16.33 -15.57 0.04
N ASP A 34 -16.26 -15.43 -1.28
CA ASP A 34 -16.18 -16.55 -2.21
C ASP A 34 -14.82 -17.24 -2.20
N MET A 35 -13.73 -16.47 -2.12
CA MET A 35 -12.36 -16.96 -2.18
C MET A 35 -11.88 -17.55 -0.85
N ALA A 36 -12.36 -17.01 0.26
CA ALA A 36 -12.00 -17.37 1.63
C ALA A 36 -10.45 -17.50 1.83
N PRO A 37 -9.66 -16.43 1.58
CA PRO A 37 -8.22 -16.49 1.76
C PRO A 37 -7.86 -16.63 3.25
N ASP A 38 -6.65 -17.12 3.54
CA ASP A 38 -6.19 -17.30 4.91
C ASP A 38 -5.86 -15.96 5.60
N HIS A 39 -5.44 -14.96 4.82
CA HIS A 39 -5.11 -13.64 5.31
C HIS A 39 -5.19 -12.58 4.22
N ILE A 40 -5.42 -11.33 4.62
CA ILE A 40 -5.40 -10.16 3.74
C ILE A 40 -4.32 -9.20 4.22
N VAL A 41 -3.47 -8.70 3.31
CA VAL A 41 -2.56 -7.59 3.57
C VAL A 41 -3.03 -6.38 2.75
N ILE A 42 -3.12 -5.23 3.41
CA ILE A 42 -3.54 -3.97 2.77
C ILE A 42 -2.35 -3.03 2.75
N THR A 43 -1.87 -2.70 1.55
CA THR A 43 -0.60 -1.98 1.35
C THR A 43 -0.79 -0.48 1.13
N GLY A 44 -1.55 0.16 2.02
CA GLY A 44 -1.67 1.62 2.11
C GLY A 44 -2.75 2.24 1.25
N ASP A 45 -2.88 3.55 1.41
CA ASP A 45 -3.95 4.39 0.87
C ASP A 45 -5.32 3.79 1.18
N LEU A 46 -5.50 3.51 2.48
CA LEU A 46 -6.70 2.93 3.06
C LEU A 46 -7.86 3.92 2.93
N ALA A 47 -7.55 5.17 3.29
CA ALA A 47 -8.46 6.29 3.35
C ALA A 47 -8.28 7.24 2.15
N LEU A 48 -9.33 7.99 1.83
CA LEU A 48 -9.30 8.97 0.76
C LEU A 48 -8.46 10.20 1.12
N ASN A 49 -8.56 10.68 2.38
CA ASN A 49 -7.88 11.90 2.84
C ASN A 49 -7.57 11.90 4.35
N GLY A 50 -7.00 10.83 4.85
CA GLY A 50 -6.62 10.68 6.26
C GLY A 50 -5.77 11.79 6.86
N PRO A 51 -4.80 12.43 6.11
CA PRO A 51 -4.00 13.51 6.64
C PRO A 51 -4.78 14.75 7.13
N ASP A 52 -5.92 15.05 6.51
CA ASP A 52 -6.77 16.16 6.87
C ASP A 52 -8.07 15.71 7.57
N ASP A 53 -8.44 14.44 7.44
CA ASP A 53 -9.67 13.88 8.00
C ASP A 53 -9.45 12.45 8.52
N SER A 54 -9.04 12.33 9.76
CA SER A 54 -8.82 11.02 10.41
C SER A 54 -10.09 10.15 10.49
N ALA A 55 -11.29 10.74 10.31
CA ALA A 55 -12.53 9.97 10.24
C ALA A 55 -12.58 9.07 9.01
N ASP A 56 -11.88 9.42 7.92
CA ASP A 56 -11.75 8.57 6.75
C ASP A 56 -10.94 7.30 7.08
N VAL A 57 -9.85 7.41 7.86
CA VAL A 57 -9.08 6.24 8.33
C VAL A 57 -9.93 5.34 9.22
N ALA A 58 -10.69 5.95 10.14
CA ALA A 58 -11.60 5.21 11.01
C ALA A 58 -12.74 4.55 10.23
N PHE A 59 -13.20 5.18 9.16
CA PHE A 59 -14.18 4.57 8.26
C PHE A 59 -13.58 3.37 7.54
N ALA A 60 -12.40 3.52 6.94
CA ALA A 60 -11.70 2.44 6.23
C ALA A 60 -11.47 1.22 7.13
N SER A 61 -10.98 1.43 8.36
CA SER A 61 -10.79 0.36 9.35
C SER A 61 -12.06 -0.45 9.57
N ARG A 62 -13.21 0.21 9.78
CA ARG A 62 -14.50 -0.48 9.93
C ARG A 62 -14.95 -1.22 8.67
N GLN A 63 -14.58 -0.72 7.48
CA GLN A 63 -14.88 -1.43 6.24
C GLN A 63 -14.05 -2.72 6.12
N PHE A 64 -12.78 -2.70 6.54
CA PHE A 64 -11.92 -3.89 6.50
C PHE A 64 -12.41 -5.00 7.44
N ASP A 65 -13.03 -4.67 8.57
CA ASP A 65 -13.64 -5.66 9.45
C ASP A 65 -14.80 -6.44 8.76
N ARG A 66 -15.39 -5.87 7.71
CA ARG A 66 -16.43 -6.53 6.90
C ARG A 66 -15.88 -7.56 5.91
N LEU A 67 -14.58 -7.61 5.68
CA LEU A 67 -13.96 -8.61 4.79
C LEU A 67 -14.16 -10.04 5.28
N GLY A 68 -14.45 -10.23 6.57
CA GLY A 68 -14.70 -11.57 7.16
C GLY A 68 -13.46 -12.46 7.24
N VAL A 69 -12.29 -11.94 6.93
CA VAL A 69 -10.99 -12.60 6.90
C VAL A 69 -10.00 -11.80 7.76
N PRO A 70 -9.10 -12.45 8.52
CA PRO A 70 -8.06 -11.73 9.24
C PRO A 70 -7.23 -10.86 8.30
N TRP A 71 -6.96 -9.62 8.71
CA TRP A 71 -6.20 -8.67 7.90
C TRP A 71 -5.08 -7.97 8.68
N SER A 72 -4.11 -7.44 7.95
CA SER A 72 -3.06 -6.54 8.42
C SER A 72 -2.88 -5.41 7.42
N ALA A 73 -2.54 -4.22 7.89
CA ALA A 73 -2.37 -3.07 7.01
C ALA A 73 -1.10 -2.29 7.35
N VAL A 74 -0.57 -1.61 6.33
CA VAL A 74 0.41 -0.54 6.46
C VAL A 74 -0.19 0.74 5.88
N PRO A 75 0.20 1.93 6.35
CA PRO A 75 -0.33 3.18 5.81
C PRO A 75 0.30 3.55 4.46
N GLY A 76 -0.43 4.36 3.69
CA GLY A 76 0.04 5.09 2.53
C GLY A 76 0.05 6.61 2.74
N ASN A 77 0.30 7.35 1.66
CA ASN A 77 0.36 8.81 1.73
C ASN A 77 -1.02 9.46 1.91
N HIS A 78 -2.08 8.83 1.46
CA HIS A 78 -3.45 9.28 1.73
C HIS A 78 -3.92 8.97 3.15
N ASP A 79 -3.14 8.23 3.94
CA ASP A 79 -3.42 7.96 5.35
C ASP A 79 -2.63 8.89 6.29
N LEU A 80 -1.35 9.19 5.95
CA LEU A 80 -0.40 9.88 6.82
C LEU A 80 0.17 11.17 6.24
N GLY A 81 0.12 11.34 4.94
CA GLY A 81 0.80 12.39 4.21
C GLY A 81 2.09 11.94 3.54
N LEU A 82 2.66 12.86 2.76
CA LEU A 82 3.84 12.62 1.91
C LEU A 82 5.14 12.81 2.68
N VAL A 83 6.16 12.04 2.33
CA VAL A 83 7.52 12.27 2.86
C VAL A 83 8.01 13.62 2.34
N PRO A 84 8.44 14.56 3.22
CA PRO A 84 8.83 15.89 2.81
C PRO A 84 10.14 15.89 2.03
N PHE A 85 10.17 16.59 0.90
CA PHE A 85 11.40 16.98 0.21
C PHE A 85 11.19 18.30 -0.55
N GLU A 86 12.26 18.95 -0.94
CA GLU A 86 12.19 20.22 -1.67
C GLU A 86 11.41 20.05 -2.99
N GLY A 87 10.35 20.85 -3.16
CA GLY A 87 9.45 20.79 -4.32
C GLY A 87 8.24 19.86 -4.16
N GLY A 88 8.15 19.07 -3.08
CA GLY A 88 7.01 18.20 -2.79
C GLY A 88 6.25 18.65 -1.55
N LEU A 89 5.08 19.30 -1.69
CA LEU A 89 4.57 20.15 -0.61
C LEU A 89 3.13 19.91 -0.15
N HIS A 90 2.42 18.91 -0.66
CA HIS A 90 1.04 18.70 -0.22
C HIS A 90 0.99 17.69 0.93
N GLN A 91 0.40 18.10 2.07
CA GLN A 91 0.13 17.22 3.20
C GLN A 91 1.38 16.43 3.69
N PRO A 92 2.46 17.11 4.17
CA PRO A 92 3.64 16.38 4.66
C PRO A 92 3.30 15.54 5.89
N ILE A 93 3.89 14.34 5.97
CA ILE A 93 3.82 13.54 7.20
C ILE A 93 4.42 14.34 8.37
N ASN A 94 3.84 14.19 9.54
CA ASN A 94 4.33 14.74 10.80
C ASN A 94 3.90 13.87 11.99
N GLU A 95 4.43 14.17 13.17
CA GLU A 95 4.14 13.38 14.39
C GLU A 95 2.64 13.38 14.74
N ALA A 96 1.94 14.49 14.52
CA ALA A 96 0.51 14.57 14.84
C ALA A 96 -0.33 13.67 13.94
N ARG A 97 -0.05 13.65 12.62
CA ARG A 97 -0.72 12.76 11.67
C ARG A 97 -0.38 11.30 11.95
N HIS A 98 0.89 11.00 12.23
CA HIS A 98 1.29 9.65 12.62
C HIS A 98 0.59 9.19 13.91
N ALA A 99 0.53 10.03 14.92
CA ALA A 99 -0.19 9.72 16.17
C ALA A 99 -1.70 9.55 15.95
N ALA A 100 -2.32 10.36 15.08
CA ALA A 100 -3.73 10.21 14.73
C ALA A 100 -4.02 8.87 14.05
N TYR A 101 -3.18 8.46 13.10
CA TYR A 101 -3.28 7.14 12.47
C TYR A 101 -3.14 6.01 13.49
N LEU A 102 -2.12 6.06 14.35
CA LEU A 102 -1.91 5.06 15.40
C LEU A 102 -3.08 4.99 16.38
N GLY A 103 -3.72 6.13 16.68
CA GLY A 103 -4.90 6.20 17.53
C GLY A 103 -6.11 5.45 16.95
N VAL A 104 -6.19 5.29 15.63
CA VAL A 104 -7.24 4.54 14.93
C VAL A 104 -6.84 3.10 14.67
N MET A 105 -5.66 2.89 14.07
CA MET A 105 -5.23 1.59 13.56
C MET A 105 -4.45 0.75 14.61
N GLY A 106 -3.99 1.38 15.68
CA GLY A 106 -3.21 0.73 16.73
C GLY A 106 -1.74 0.48 16.37
N ALA A 107 -1.43 0.25 15.11
CA ALA A 107 -0.08 0.02 14.60
C ALA A 107 0.07 0.55 13.17
N ASP A 108 1.30 0.91 12.79
CA ASP A 108 1.66 1.35 11.42
C ASP A 108 2.53 0.33 10.67
N ARG A 109 2.85 -0.78 11.31
CA ARG A 109 3.66 -1.88 10.81
C ARG A 109 3.25 -3.18 11.49
N PHE A 110 3.61 -4.30 10.89
CA PHE A 110 3.29 -5.62 11.47
C PHE A 110 4.34 -6.67 11.13
N VAL A 111 4.36 -7.73 11.92
CA VAL A 111 4.98 -9.00 11.60
C VAL A 111 3.99 -10.11 11.88
N LYS A 112 3.89 -11.07 10.95
CA LYS A 112 3.00 -12.22 11.10
C LYS A 112 3.64 -13.45 10.45
N ASP A 113 3.69 -14.53 11.19
CA ASP A 113 4.11 -15.84 10.66
C ASP A 113 2.86 -16.63 10.25
N ILE A 114 2.82 -17.06 8.97
CA ILE A 114 1.77 -17.93 8.43
C ILE A 114 2.44 -19.09 7.69
N GLY A 115 2.12 -20.31 8.09
CA GLY A 115 2.81 -21.48 7.57
C GLY A 115 4.32 -21.37 7.80
N ASP A 116 5.08 -21.53 6.73
CA ASP A 116 6.55 -21.44 6.77
C ASP A 116 7.07 -20.02 6.56
N TRP A 117 6.21 -19.06 6.17
CA TRP A 117 6.56 -17.71 5.78
C TRP A 117 6.46 -16.71 6.93
N ARG A 118 7.32 -15.68 6.85
CA ARG A 118 7.20 -14.45 7.62
C ARG A 118 6.72 -13.32 6.73
N LEU A 119 5.61 -12.69 7.11
CA LEU A 119 5.05 -11.51 6.50
C LEU A 119 5.43 -10.30 7.34
N ILE A 120 6.07 -9.30 6.74
CA ILE A 120 6.49 -8.07 7.40
C ILE A 120 5.85 -6.90 6.65
N GLY A 121 5.09 -6.06 7.34
CA GLY A 121 4.61 -4.79 6.80
C GLY A 121 5.37 -3.63 7.40
N ILE A 122 5.83 -2.67 6.58
CA ILE A 122 6.51 -1.46 7.03
C ILE A 122 5.80 -0.20 6.53
N ASN A 123 5.86 0.84 7.32
CA ASN A 123 5.36 2.16 6.96
C ASN A 123 6.38 2.87 6.05
N SER A 124 6.10 2.89 4.74
CA SER A 124 6.98 3.56 3.77
C SER A 124 6.98 5.09 3.91
N GLN A 125 5.96 5.68 4.55
CA GLN A 125 5.90 7.11 4.79
C GLN A 125 6.89 7.59 5.88
N LEU A 126 7.44 6.67 6.67
CA LEU A 126 8.53 6.97 7.59
C LEU A 126 9.90 7.01 6.90
N LEU A 127 10.08 6.34 5.77
CA LEU A 127 11.37 6.18 5.10
C LEU A 127 11.86 7.50 4.48
N GLY A 128 12.79 8.17 5.15
CA GLY A 128 13.30 9.49 4.78
C GLY A 128 12.49 10.66 5.35
N SER A 129 11.58 10.40 6.28
CA SER A 129 10.73 11.43 6.91
C SER A 129 11.48 12.28 7.94
N GLY A 130 12.54 11.75 8.54
CA GLY A 130 13.24 12.35 9.67
C GLY A 130 12.48 12.30 11.00
N LEU A 131 11.32 11.64 11.06
CA LEU A 131 10.56 11.48 12.29
C LEU A 131 11.25 10.49 13.25
N PRO A 132 11.14 10.65 14.57
CA PRO A 132 11.70 9.70 15.53
C PRO A 132 11.22 8.24 15.33
N ALA A 133 10.00 8.06 14.83
CA ALA A 133 9.43 6.76 14.51
C ALA A 133 10.19 6.03 13.38
N GLU A 134 10.87 6.74 12.49
CA GLU A 134 11.69 6.16 11.43
C GLU A 134 12.84 5.32 12.01
N ALA A 135 13.61 5.88 12.93
CA ALA A 135 14.71 5.16 13.58
C ALA A 135 14.21 3.91 14.33
N SER A 136 13.05 4.01 15.01
CA SER A 136 12.41 2.88 15.68
C SER A 136 11.99 1.80 14.69
N GLN A 137 11.46 2.16 13.52
CA GLN A 137 11.11 1.21 12.46
C GLN A 137 12.34 0.53 11.88
N HIS A 138 13.43 1.28 11.63
CA HIS A 138 14.68 0.73 11.12
C HIS A 138 15.25 -0.34 12.06
N ALA A 139 15.35 -0.05 13.37
CA ALA A 139 15.83 -1.01 14.37
C ALA A 139 14.94 -2.25 14.41
N TRP A 140 13.62 -2.06 14.50
CA TRP A 140 12.65 -3.15 14.52
C TRP A 140 12.71 -4.02 13.25
N LEU A 141 12.84 -3.41 12.06
CA LEU A 141 12.91 -4.13 10.79
C LEU A 141 14.20 -4.97 10.72
N ALA A 142 15.34 -4.41 11.14
CA ALA A 142 16.62 -5.13 11.16
C ALA A 142 16.57 -6.40 12.03
N GLU A 143 15.89 -6.33 13.18
CA GLU A 143 15.69 -7.50 14.04
C GLU A 143 14.69 -8.49 13.46
N THR A 144 13.58 -7.98 12.88
CA THR A 144 12.47 -8.80 12.42
C THR A 144 12.79 -9.58 11.14
N ILE A 145 13.58 -9.00 10.24
CA ILE A 145 13.96 -9.60 8.95
C ILE A 145 15.02 -10.71 9.13
N ALA A 146 15.76 -10.69 10.22
CA ALA A 146 16.80 -11.67 10.55
C ALA A 146 16.17 -13.00 11.01
N THR A 147 15.79 -13.83 10.05
CA THR A 147 15.13 -15.12 10.26
C THR A 147 15.52 -16.11 9.16
N ASP A 148 15.39 -17.41 9.43
CA ASP A 148 15.58 -18.45 8.42
C ASP A 148 14.30 -18.69 7.58
N ARG A 149 13.18 -18.04 7.92
CA ARG A 149 11.92 -18.20 7.19
C ARG A 149 11.95 -17.42 5.89
N PRO A 150 11.44 -17.98 4.77
CA PRO A 150 11.16 -17.16 3.59
C PRO A 150 10.27 -15.99 4.01
N THR A 151 10.63 -14.79 3.53
CA THR A 151 10.03 -13.54 4.00
C THR A 151 9.42 -12.77 2.84
N ALA A 152 8.20 -12.27 3.05
CA ALA A 152 7.54 -11.30 2.19
C ALA A 152 7.45 -9.95 2.92
N LEU A 153 7.95 -8.90 2.28
CA LEU A 153 7.93 -7.53 2.77
C LEU A 153 6.84 -6.73 2.04
N PHE A 154 5.98 -6.06 2.79
CA PHE A 154 4.88 -5.25 2.29
C PHE A 154 5.05 -3.79 2.70
N LEU A 155 4.88 -2.88 1.75
CA LEU A 155 4.94 -1.45 1.97
C LEU A 155 4.04 -0.74 0.96
N HIS A 156 3.75 0.55 1.16
CA HIS A 156 2.92 1.27 0.21
C HIS A 156 3.71 1.74 -1.01
N TYR A 157 4.76 2.53 -0.83
CA TYR A 157 5.57 2.99 -1.95
C TYR A 157 6.40 1.87 -2.57
N PRO A 158 6.44 1.73 -3.90
CA PRO A 158 7.47 0.95 -4.57
C PRO A 158 8.86 1.38 -4.14
N VAL A 159 9.78 0.42 -4.02
CA VAL A 159 11.15 0.74 -3.62
C VAL A 159 11.84 1.56 -4.71
N TYR A 160 11.63 1.21 -5.97
CA TYR A 160 12.17 1.90 -7.16
C TYR A 160 11.28 1.65 -8.37
N LEU A 161 11.45 2.43 -9.46
CA LEU A 161 10.78 2.18 -10.75
C LEU A 161 11.61 1.21 -11.60
N ASP A 162 12.59 1.71 -12.32
CA ASP A 162 13.44 0.92 -13.23
C ASP A 162 14.86 0.74 -12.68
N ASP A 163 15.49 1.84 -12.30
CA ASP A 163 16.86 1.86 -11.77
C ASP A 163 16.87 2.08 -10.26
N PRO A 164 17.28 1.09 -9.47
CA PRO A 164 17.40 1.24 -8.02
C PRO A 164 18.44 2.29 -7.59
N SER A 165 19.37 2.69 -8.48
CA SER A 165 20.39 3.70 -8.23
C SER A 165 19.97 5.12 -8.64
N ASP A 166 18.80 5.31 -9.23
CA ASP A 166 18.29 6.62 -9.62
C ASP A 166 18.27 7.58 -8.41
N THR A 167 18.83 8.77 -8.57
CA THR A 167 18.90 9.79 -7.52
C THR A 167 17.79 10.84 -7.61
N ALA A 168 16.93 10.75 -8.60
CA ALA A 168 15.78 11.65 -8.72
C ALA A 168 14.83 11.48 -7.53
N ARG A 169 14.40 12.60 -6.93
CA ARG A 169 13.43 12.60 -5.85
C ARG A 169 12.02 12.67 -6.43
N SER A 170 11.20 11.72 -6.06
CA SER A 170 9.83 11.60 -6.52
C SER A 170 8.97 10.98 -5.43
N HIS A 171 7.69 11.38 -5.35
CA HIS A 171 6.71 10.70 -4.50
C HIS A 171 6.18 9.38 -5.13
N ALA A 172 6.66 9.00 -6.30
CA ALA A 172 6.28 7.71 -6.91
C ALA A 172 6.95 6.51 -6.23
N VAL A 173 8.07 6.73 -5.54
CA VAL A 173 8.89 5.66 -4.95
C VAL A 173 9.53 6.13 -3.63
N VAL A 174 10.10 5.19 -2.90
CA VAL A 174 10.93 5.48 -1.72
C VAL A 174 12.09 6.40 -2.10
N LEU A 175 12.31 7.48 -1.33
CA LEU A 175 13.34 8.48 -1.60
C LEU A 175 14.75 7.86 -1.63
N PRO A 176 15.70 8.39 -2.44
CA PRO A 176 16.97 7.75 -2.78
C PRO A 176 17.80 7.27 -1.59
N ASP A 177 17.99 8.11 -0.55
CA ASP A 177 18.81 7.75 0.60
C ASP A 177 18.20 6.61 1.42
N ALA A 178 16.88 6.70 1.70
CA ALA A 178 16.14 5.67 2.41
C ALA A 178 16.03 4.38 1.59
N ARG A 179 15.87 4.51 0.26
CA ARG A 179 15.88 3.38 -0.68
C ARG A 179 17.20 2.63 -0.65
N THR A 180 18.33 3.34 -0.68
CA THR A 180 19.65 2.73 -0.61
C THR A 180 19.81 1.90 0.67
N ALA A 181 19.41 2.44 1.82
CA ALA A 181 19.47 1.72 3.09
C ALA A 181 18.54 0.50 3.12
N LEU A 182 17.31 0.63 2.61
CA LEU A 182 16.36 -0.47 2.54
C LEU A 182 16.83 -1.59 1.61
N LEU A 183 17.35 -1.25 0.42
CA LEU A 183 17.89 -2.24 -0.52
C LEU A 183 19.11 -2.96 0.05
N ALA A 184 20.01 -2.26 0.73
CA ALA A 184 21.14 -2.89 1.39
C ALA A 184 20.70 -3.90 2.46
N LEU A 185 19.65 -3.58 3.22
CA LEU A 185 19.08 -4.49 4.20
C LEU A 185 18.45 -5.71 3.52
N ILE A 186 17.66 -5.52 2.47
CA ILE A 186 17.04 -6.61 1.71
C ILE A 186 18.11 -7.52 1.09
N ASP A 187 19.12 -6.95 0.44
CA ASP A 187 20.18 -7.70 -0.23
C ASP A 187 21.07 -8.50 0.76
N ALA A 188 21.18 -8.04 2.00
CA ALA A 188 21.88 -8.78 3.07
C ALA A 188 21.07 -9.98 3.62
N HIS A 189 19.77 -10.09 3.29
CA HIS A 189 18.90 -11.11 3.83
C HIS A 189 18.29 -11.99 2.70
N PRO A 190 18.96 -13.08 2.28
CA PRO A 190 18.53 -13.92 1.14
C PRO A 190 17.21 -14.68 1.39
N ASN A 191 16.71 -14.68 2.63
CA ASN A 191 15.38 -15.17 2.98
C ASN A 191 14.25 -14.27 2.45
N VAL A 192 14.51 -13.01 2.12
CA VAL A 192 13.52 -12.13 1.49
C VAL A 192 13.31 -12.57 0.04
N ARG A 193 12.09 -12.95 -0.29
CA ARG A 193 11.72 -13.49 -1.61
C ARG A 193 10.72 -12.60 -2.36
N LEU A 194 9.93 -11.83 -1.64
CA LEU A 194 8.91 -10.94 -2.18
C LEU A 194 8.97 -9.57 -1.49
N VAL A 195 8.93 -8.51 -2.28
CA VAL A 195 8.67 -7.13 -1.83
C VAL A 195 7.47 -6.62 -2.60
N ALA A 196 6.35 -6.42 -1.93
CA ALA A 196 5.08 -6.08 -2.55
C ALA A 196 4.60 -4.69 -2.14
N SER A 197 4.13 -3.90 -3.11
CA SER A 197 3.74 -2.50 -2.89
C SER A 197 2.46 -2.14 -3.66
N GLY A 198 1.91 -0.94 -3.39
CA GLY A 198 0.79 -0.31 -4.07
C GLY A 198 1.19 1.01 -4.73
N HIS A 199 0.38 2.05 -4.47
CA HIS A 199 0.63 3.45 -4.75
C HIS A 199 0.48 3.89 -6.21
N LEU A 200 1.08 3.17 -7.15
CA LEU A 200 1.11 3.59 -8.55
C LEU A 200 -0.17 3.24 -9.32
N HIS A 201 -1.06 2.45 -8.70
CA HIS A 201 -2.27 1.92 -9.34
C HIS A 201 -1.97 1.14 -10.63
N GLU A 202 -0.78 0.55 -10.66
CA GLU A 202 -0.26 -0.24 -11.77
C GLU A 202 0.19 -1.61 -11.30
N GLU A 203 -0.04 -2.63 -12.11
CA GLU A 203 0.58 -3.94 -11.90
C GLU A 203 1.92 -4.01 -12.60
N ARG A 204 2.95 -4.41 -11.86
CA ARG A 204 4.27 -4.67 -12.43
C ARG A 204 5.02 -5.70 -11.59
N ARG A 205 5.81 -6.54 -12.26
CA ARG A 205 6.69 -7.53 -11.63
C ARG A 205 8.12 -7.37 -12.12
N VAL A 206 9.07 -7.21 -11.20
CA VAL A 206 10.50 -7.11 -11.49
C VAL A 206 11.24 -8.11 -10.62
N LEU A 207 12.21 -8.83 -11.18
CA LEU A 207 13.11 -9.71 -10.44
C LEU A 207 14.48 -9.02 -10.30
N ARG A 208 14.96 -8.87 -9.06
CA ARG A 208 16.28 -8.33 -8.76
C ARG A 208 16.92 -9.12 -7.62
N ASN A 209 18.13 -9.62 -7.83
CA ASN A 209 18.92 -10.37 -6.83
C ASN A 209 18.16 -11.55 -6.18
N GLY A 210 17.29 -12.24 -6.95
CA GLY A 210 16.47 -13.34 -6.45
C GLY A 210 15.20 -12.91 -5.70
N VAL A 211 14.98 -11.61 -5.52
CA VAL A 211 13.79 -11.01 -4.89
C VAL A 211 12.82 -10.54 -5.96
N VAL A 212 11.55 -10.91 -5.82
CA VAL A 212 10.46 -10.40 -6.66
C VAL A 212 9.97 -9.08 -6.08
N TYR A 213 10.02 -8.01 -6.85
CA TYR A 213 9.38 -6.73 -6.56
C TYR A 213 8.07 -6.68 -7.33
N GLN A 214 6.96 -6.63 -6.61
CA GLN A 214 5.60 -6.71 -7.17
C GLN A 214 4.81 -5.47 -6.81
N TRP A 215 4.35 -4.73 -7.83
CA TRP A 215 3.37 -3.66 -7.64
C TRP A 215 1.97 -4.24 -7.80
N ALA A 216 1.05 -3.83 -6.96
CA ALA A 216 -0.33 -4.26 -7.00
C ALA A 216 -1.22 -3.22 -7.69
N PRO A 217 -2.23 -3.66 -8.44
CA PRO A 217 -3.28 -2.78 -8.95
C PRO A 217 -4.09 -2.20 -7.79
N ALA A 218 -4.60 -0.99 -7.96
CA ALA A 218 -5.49 -0.38 -6.98
C ALA A 218 -6.87 -1.05 -6.96
N THR A 219 -7.50 -1.10 -5.80
CA THR A 219 -8.89 -1.52 -5.68
C THR A 219 -9.89 -0.43 -6.06
N SER A 220 -9.49 0.84 -5.97
CA SER A 220 -10.38 2.00 -6.16
C SER A 220 -10.45 2.47 -7.60
N PHE A 221 -9.34 2.93 -8.15
CA PHE A 221 -9.25 3.57 -9.46
C PHE A 221 -7.88 3.32 -10.12
N MET A 222 -7.79 3.68 -11.37
CA MET A 222 -6.54 3.72 -12.13
C MET A 222 -6.33 5.09 -12.76
N THR A 223 -5.15 5.33 -13.31
CA THR A 223 -4.90 6.44 -14.23
C THR A 223 -4.28 5.91 -15.50
N SER A 224 -4.89 6.24 -16.64
CA SER A 224 -4.36 5.83 -17.95
C SER A 224 -3.27 6.77 -18.46
N GLU A 225 -3.06 7.91 -17.79
CA GLU A 225 -2.05 8.90 -18.14
C GLU A 225 -0.94 8.92 -17.09
N GLY A 226 0.28 9.17 -17.52
CA GLY A 226 1.44 9.33 -16.61
C GLY A 226 1.98 8.03 -16.03
N GLY A 227 1.86 6.92 -16.75
CA GLY A 227 2.29 5.60 -16.29
C GLY A 227 3.77 5.51 -15.90
N HIS A 228 4.07 4.61 -14.97
CA HIS A 228 5.39 4.37 -14.38
C HIS A 228 6.04 3.08 -14.90
N GLY A 229 5.51 2.54 -16.01
CA GLY A 229 6.03 1.34 -16.67
C GLY A 229 5.37 0.03 -16.26
N GLY A 230 4.29 0.10 -15.49
CA GLY A 230 3.38 -1.01 -15.20
C GLY A 230 2.14 -0.99 -16.09
N THR A 231 1.17 -1.81 -15.75
CA THR A 231 -0.15 -1.85 -16.39
C THR A 231 -1.18 -1.20 -15.47
N ALA A 232 -1.71 -0.05 -15.87
CA ALA A 232 -2.78 0.62 -15.14
C ALA A 232 -4.06 -0.24 -15.15
N CYS A 233 -4.54 -0.62 -13.98
CA CYS A 233 -5.73 -1.45 -13.85
C CYS A 233 -6.30 -1.40 -12.44
N VAL A 234 -7.57 -1.79 -12.30
CA VAL A 234 -8.19 -2.03 -10.99
C VAL A 234 -8.23 -3.51 -10.68
N GLY A 235 -8.09 -3.87 -9.40
CA GLY A 235 -8.10 -5.25 -8.95
C GLY A 235 -7.34 -5.45 -7.65
N PHE A 236 -6.81 -6.65 -7.46
CA PHE A 236 -6.01 -7.05 -6.31
C PHE A 236 -5.09 -8.21 -6.70
N LEU A 237 -4.11 -8.52 -5.86
CA LEU A 237 -3.23 -9.67 -6.08
C LEU A 237 -3.62 -10.82 -5.16
N VAL A 238 -3.50 -12.03 -5.70
CA VAL A 238 -3.61 -13.28 -4.94
C VAL A 238 -2.24 -13.95 -4.96
N HIS A 239 -1.66 -14.12 -3.78
CA HIS A 239 -0.42 -14.84 -3.58
C HIS A 239 -0.73 -16.23 -3.02
N GLN A 240 -0.27 -17.28 -3.71
CA GLN A 240 -0.39 -18.63 -3.22
C GLN A 240 0.99 -19.12 -2.78
N PHE A 241 1.11 -19.48 -1.53
CA PHE A 241 2.33 -19.95 -0.91
C PHE A 241 2.28 -21.48 -0.73
N ASP A 242 3.37 -22.16 -1.10
CA ASP A 242 3.52 -23.61 -0.96
C ASP A 242 4.96 -23.94 -0.53
N GLY A 243 5.18 -24.25 0.75
CA GLY A 243 6.51 -24.35 1.33
C GLY A 243 7.29 -23.05 1.18
N ALA A 244 8.46 -23.09 0.54
CA ALA A 244 9.30 -21.90 0.31
C ALA A 244 8.99 -21.16 -1.02
N GLU A 245 8.09 -21.69 -1.83
CA GLU A 245 7.74 -21.14 -3.14
C GLU A 245 6.42 -20.33 -3.05
N PHE A 246 6.23 -19.43 -4.00
CA PHE A 246 4.98 -18.70 -4.16
C PHE A 246 4.69 -18.34 -5.61
N THR A 247 3.42 -18.18 -5.90
CA THR A 247 2.93 -17.57 -7.15
C THR A 247 2.12 -16.32 -6.82
N THR A 248 2.02 -15.41 -7.77
CA THR A 248 1.21 -14.20 -7.67
C THR A 248 0.40 -14.06 -8.94
N GLU A 249 -0.90 -13.86 -8.79
CA GLU A 249 -1.82 -13.62 -9.89
C GLU A 249 -2.66 -12.38 -9.60
N ARG A 250 -2.93 -11.61 -10.66
CA ARG A 250 -3.89 -10.51 -10.58
C ARG A 250 -5.31 -11.05 -10.70
N HIS A 251 -6.17 -10.56 -9.82
CA HIS A 251 -7.61 -10.81 -9.85
C HIS A 251 -8.38 -9.50 -9.90
N SER A 252 -9.60 -9.57 -10.39
CA SER A 252 -10.58 -8.49 -10.34
C SER A 252 -11.88 -9.07 -9.83
N ALA A 253 -12.51 -8.41 -8.87
CA ALA A 253 -13.81 -8.84 -8.41
C ALA A 253 -14.86 -8.61 -9.51
N ARG A 254 -15.88 -9.45 -9.54
CA ARG A 254 -16.99 -9.30 -10.49
C ARG A 254 -17.62 -7.91 -10.32
N TRP A 255 -17.86 -7.22 -11.41
CA TRP A 255 -18.48 -5.89 -11.46
C TRP A 255 -17.61 -4.71 -10.94
N MET A 256 -16.36 -4.91 -10.62
CA MET A 256 -15.48 -3.75 -10.33
C MET A 256 -15.48 -2.75 -11.52
N ILE A 257 -15.58 -1.48 -11.17
CA ILE A 257 -15.57 -0.39 -12.15
C ILE A 257 -14.12 0.11 -12.29
N ALA A 258 -13.60 0.11 -13.50
CA ALA A 258 -12.31 0.73 -13.81
C ALA A 258 -12.48 2.27 -13.89
N HIS A 259 -12.57 2.93 -12.74
CA HIS A 259 -12.55 4.38 -12.67
C HIS A 259 -11.21 4.90 -13.17
N ASP A 260 -11.21 5.63 -14.27
CA ASP A 260 -10.02 6.31 -14.78
C ASP A 260 -10.06 7.78 -14.38
N ILE A 261 -9.27 8.15 -13.38
CA ILE A 261 -9.25 9.52 -12.86
C ILE A 261 -8.62 10.53 -13.82
N ALA A 262 -7.86 10.10 -14.82
CA ALA A 262 -7.39 10.98 -15.89
C ALA A 262 -8.56 11.67 -16.60
N SER A 263 -9.73 11.03 -16.64
CA SER A 263 -10.96 11.56 -17.21
C SER A 263 -11.76 12.51 -16.29
N TRP A 264 -11.40 12.63 -15.00
CA TRP A 264 -12.19 13.37 -14.00
C TRP A 264 -12.02 14.88 -14.04
N GLY A 265 -11.37 15.37 -15.05
CA GLY A 265 -11.26 16.79 -15.33
C GLY A 265 -9.82 17.25 -15.49
N ASN A 266 -9.58 17.74 -16.67
CA ASN A 266 -8.34 18.35 -17.11
C ASN A 266 -8.09 19.74 -16.50
N THR A 267 -8.43 19.96 -15.26
CA THR A 267 -8.06 21.17 -14.57
C THR A 267 -6.73 20.95 -13.90
N GLN A 268 -5.68 21.01 -14.71
CA GLN A 268 -4.32 21.02 -14.20
C GLN A 268 -4.18 22.07 -13.09
N PRO A 269 -3.47 21.76 -12.02
CA PRO A 269 -2.67 20.55 -11.76
C PRO A 269 -3.31 19.54 -10.80
N HIS A 270 -4.59 19.64 -10.38
CA HIS A 270 -5.10 18.95 -9.21
C HIS A 270 -6.56 18.48 -9.28
N GLY A 271 -7.10 18.15 -10.47
CA GLY A 271 -8.52 17.83 -10.65
C GLY A 271 -9.05 16.79 -9.63
N TYR A 272 -8.33 15.67 -9.44
CA TYR A 272 -8.67 14.66 -8.44
C TYR A 272 -8.63 15.22 -7.02
N TYR A 273 -7.55 15.89 -6.62
CA TYR A 273 -7.40 16.44 -5.27
C TYR A 273 -8.43 17.54 -4.98
N GLU A 274 -8.81 18.33 -5.96
CA GLU A 274 -9.86 19.34 -5.81
C GLU A 274 -11.24 18.70 -5.58
N ILE A 275 -11.54 17.60 -6.28
CA ILE A 275 -12.77 16.84 -6.09
C ILE A 275 -12.78 16.19 -4.71
N VAL A 276 -11.70 15.54 -4.33
CA VAL A 276 -11.55 14.86 -3.04
C VAL A 276 -11.64 15.83 -1.85
N LYS A 277 -11.14 17.05 -2.00
CA LYS A 277 -11.14 18.08 -0.93
C LYS A 277 -12.45 18.86 -0.83
N ARG A 278 -13.29 18.85 -1.86
CA ARG A 278 -14.57 19.55 -1.77
C ARG A 278 -15.48 18.89 -0.73
N PRO A 279 -15.93 19.60 0.28
CA PRO A 279 -16.96 19.06 1.14
C PRO A 279 -18.20 18.78 0.31
N PHE A 280 -18.87 17.64 0.53
CA PHE A 280 -20.20 17.44 -0.02
C PHE A 280 -21.12 18.55 0.49
N PRO A 281 -21.97 19.12 -0.36
CA PRO A 281 -23.00 20.02 0.13
C PRO A 281 -23.78 19.24 1.20
N ALA A 282 -24.01 19.93 2.34
CA ALA A 282 -24.86 19.36 3.39
C ALA A 282 -26.17 18.91 2.74
N ALA A 283 -26.63 17.71 3.08
CA ALA A 283 -27.90 17.22 2.57
C ALA A 283 -28.98 18.27 2.89
N VAL A 284 -29.65 18.75 1.84
CA VAL A 284 -30.75 19.73 1.93
C VAL A 284 -31.95 19.06 2.60
#